data_b9a1a56c82c5a7ce46a9456e074b9888
#
_entry.id   b9a1a56c82c5a7ce46a9456e074b9888
#
_cell.length_a   1.000
_cell.length_b   1.000
_cell.length_c   1.000
_cell.angle_alpha   90.00
_cell.angle_beta   90.00
_cell.angle_gamma   90.00
#
_symmetry.space_group_name_H-M   'P 1'
#
loop_
_entity.id
_entity.type
_entity.pdbx_description
1 polymer ?
#
loop_
_entity_poly.entity_id
_entity_poly.type
_entity_poly.pdbx_seq_one_letter_code
_entity_poly.pdbx_strand_id
1 'polypeptide(L)'
;MLHTRFSIFVILPALFFMLPACNSQRGADETLLRELDHCIKERTTYYEAREHQTDSLHALLNDSLSHTERFEIYGRLIEVYRSYNLDSLLYYAEKRLDMVQTPFEKQVSLLNYSEVLMRSGMYHETLVYMDSALQQQPLDPVLEPYYSHLRRTLFGLMKDFAVTNRERQTYHEITQQYREEMMAVHPAGSFLHELVRADYLYEEQLYDSALQVLETYEQANRVEGQYEEPVFAFTRAQIYRAMGNRDQARHYLAISSIADLRNSIREYIALRELAVLLYEEGDVSRAYNYMVCATQDAMAGSERVRSFETGTVYPVVQEAYMQQVRHRQYWMMAMIASVLVLLGLLTSFLLYINRKRRQLAHLNERLAQSNEDLRRSNHIKSVYVRRFMKITTIEDFDDAFLELFPDFVAQVKALLVPEAELRIKPKERLNTDFRVLALIYLGITDSKQIAEILRYSLPTIYNSRTHMRNLAKEDREHFEEKVAAL
;
A
#
# COMPACT_ATOMS: atom_id res chain seq x y z
N MET A 1 35.75 40.22 -1.18
CA MET A 1 34.53 40.44 -1.98
C MET A 1 34.35 39.24 -2.89
N LEU A 2 33.39 38.37 -2.59
CA LEU A 2 32.66 37.53 -3.57
C LEU A 2 31.67 36.70 -2.72
N HIS A 3 30.46 37.21 -2.64
CA HIS A 3 29.30 36.51 -2.11
C HIS A 3 28.83 35.55 -3.18
N THR A 4 28.95 34.27 -2.95
CA THR A 4 28.22 33.22 -3.70
C THR A 4 26.96 32.88 -2.94
N ARG A 5 25.83 33.42 -3.40
CA ARG A 5 24.47 33.04 -2.97
C ARG A 5 24.17 31.67 -3.56
N PHE A 6 24.03 30.65 -2.72
CA PHE A 6 23.42 29.38 -3.07
C PHE A 6 21.89 29.57 -3.04
N SER A 7 21.30 29.71 -4.22
CA SER A 7 19.85 29.63 -4.39
C SER A 7 19.44 28.15 -4.35
N ILE A 8 18.83 27.72 -3.25
CA ILE A 8 18.15 26.43 -3.17
C ILE A 8 16.84 26.59 -3.96
N PHE A 9 16.81 26.04 -5.17
CA PHE A 9 15.58 25.81 -5.93
C PHE A 9 14.83 24.66 -5.26
N VAL A 10 13.84 24.98 -4.44
CA VAL A 10 12.82 24.04 -3.97
C VAL A 10 11.88 23.83 -5.16
N ILE A 11 12.08 22.74 -5.91
CA ILE A 11 11.11 22.26 -6.87
C ILE A 11 10.00 21.59 -6.07
N LEU A 12 8.90 22.34 -5.83
CA LEU A 12 7.61 21.79 -5.41
C LEU A 12 7.05 21.01 -6.62
N PRO A 13 6.83 19.69 -6.53
CA PRO A 13 6.00 19.04 -7.52
C PRO A 13 4.58 19.52 -7.31
N ALA A 14 4.05 20.27 -8.26
CA ALA A 14 2.63 20.55 -8.36
C ALA A 14 1.92 19.21 -8.55
N LEU A 15 1.41 18.61 -7.46
CA LEU A 15 0.43 17.54 -7.50
C LEU A 15 -0.85 18.14 -8.12
N PHE A 16 -0.97 17.98 -9.42
CA PHE A 16 -2.22 18.15 -10.12
C PHE A 16 -3.17 17.06 -9.63
N PHE A 17 -3.95 17.37 -8.60
CA PHE A 17 -5.14 16.61 -8.25
C PHE A 17 -6.12 16.78 -9.41
N MET A 18 -6.03 15.90 -10.42
CA MET A 18 -7.19 15.60 -11.24
C MET A 18 -8.19 14.91 -10.30
N LEU A 19 -9.13 15.67 -9.78
CA LEU A 19 -10.36 15.13 -9.21
C LEU A 19 -11.04 14.37 -10.37
N PRO A 20 -11.17 13.03 -10.30
CA PRO A 20 -12.04 12.35 -11.24
C PRO A 20 -13.43 12.91 -10.98
N ALA A 21 -14.08 13.45 -12.03
CA ALA A 21 -15.50 13.72 -11.99
C ALA A 21 -16.16 12.44 -11.48
N CYS A 22 -16.77 12.49 -10.28
CA CYS A 22 -17.52 11.39 -9.69
C CYS A 22 -18.64 11.05 -10.67
N ASN A 23 -18.43 10.00 -11.45
CA ASN A 23 -19.48 9.38 -12.23
C ASN A 23 -20.44 8.78 -11.19
N SER A 24 -21.66 9.31 -11.08
CA SER A 24 -22.65 8.88 -10.09
C SER A 24 -22.87 7.36 -10.15
N GLN A 25 -22.73 6.77 -11.30
CA GLN A 25 -22.87 5.34 -11.56
C GLN A 25 -21.75 4.51 -10.92
N ARG A 26 -20.48 4.97 -10.98
CA ARG A 26 -19.36 4.29 -10.27
C ARG A 26 -19.53 4.29 -8.76
N GLY A 27 -20.13 5.34 -8.20
CA GLY A 27 -20.46 5.39 -6.78
C GLY A 27 -21.55 4.40 -6.38
N ALA A 28 -22.58 4.24 -7.23
CA ALA A 28 -23.65 3.27 -7.01
C ALA A 28 -23.15 1.82 -7.12
N ASP A 29 -22.32 1.52 -8.11
CA ASP A 29 -21.71 0.20 -8.28
C ASP A 29 -20.80 -0.19 -7.12
N GLU A 30 -20.00 0.74 -6.62
CA GLU A 30 -19.14 0.48 -5.45
C GLU A 30 -19.97 0.21 -4.19
N THR A 31 -21.12 0.87 -4.03
CA THR A 31 -22.04 0.60 -2.92
C THR A 31 -22.62 -0.81 -3.03
N LEU A 32 -23.01 -1.21 -4.24
CA LEU A 32 -23.55 -2.54 -4.51
C LEU A 32 -22.51 -3.64 -4.29
N LEU A 33 -21.25 -3.42 -4.73
CA LEU A 33 -20.16 -4.38 -4.46
C LEU A 33 -19.84 -4.50 -2.97
N ARG A 34 -19.96 -3.41 -2.17
CA ARG A 34 -19.81 -3.48 -0.72
C ARG A 34 -20.96 -4.26 -0.06
N GLU A 35 -22.17 -4.11 -0.57
CA GLU A 35 -23.32 -4.92 -0.14
C GLU A 35 -23.08 -6.40 -0.42
N LEU A 36 -22.57 -6.72 -1.61
CA LEU A 36 -22.19 -8.09 -1.98
C LEU A 36 -21.06 -8.62 -1.08
N ASP A 37 -20.02 -7.81 -0.81
CA ASP A 37 -18.95 -8.16 0.13
C ASP A 37 -19.51 -8.49 1.54
N HIS A 38 -20.55 -7.78 1.97
CA HIS A 38 -21.25 -8.06 3.23
C HIS A 38 -22.06 -9.35 3.15
N CYS A 39 -22.86 -9.55 2.11
CA CYS A 39 -23.61 -10.79 1.91
C CYS A 39 -22.70 -12.04 1.90
N ILE A 40 -21.52 -11.96 1.26
CA ILE A 40 -20.56 -13.07 1.27
C ILE A 40 -20.06 -13.39 2.68
N LYS A 41 -19.84 -12.37 3.52
CA LYS A 41 -19.44 -12.57 4.92
C LYS A 41 -20.54 -13.18 5.78
N GLU A 42 -21.78 -12.77 5.55
CA GLU A 42 -22.95 -13.21 6.30
C GLU A 42 -23.62 -14.46 5.72
N ARG A 43 -23.07 -15.08 4.67
CA ARG A 43 -23.70 -16.18 3.94
C ARG A 43 -24.08 -17.39 4.81
N THR A 44 -23.33 -17.64 5.87
CA THR A 44 -23.64 -18.70 6.84
C THR A 44 -25.00 -18.52 7.49
N THR A 45 -25.40 -17.29 7.79
CA THR A 45 -26.73 -16.99 8.36
C THR A 45 -27.85 -17.34 7.38
N TYR A 46 -27.64 -17.12 6.07
CA TYR A 46 -28.62 -17.50 5.06
C TYR A 46 -28.73 -19.03 4.94
N TYR A 47 -27.59 -19.73 5.04
CA TYR A 47 -27.58 -21.19 5.03
C TYR A 47 -28.24 -21.79 6.25
N GLU A 48 -27.99 -21.25 7.45
CA GLU A 48 -28.69 -21.65 8.68
C GLU A 48 -30.20 -21.50 8.55
N ALA A 49 -30.69 -20.42 7.95
CA ALA A 49 -32.10 -20.23 7.70
C ALA A 49 -32.66 -21.30 6.73
N ARG A 50 -31.89 -21.69 5.70
CA ARG A 50 -32.26 -22.77 4.77
C ARG A 50 -32.26 -24.14 5.48
N GLU A 51 -31.27 -24.42 6.31
CA GLU A 51 -31.22 -25.68 7.11
C GLU A 51 -32.42 -25.77 8.07
N HIS A 52 -32.81 -24.69 8.76
CA HIS A 52 -34.01 -24.70 9.56
C HIS A 52 -35.29 -24.99 8.77
N GLN A 53 -35.36 -24.52 7.51
CA GLN A 53 -36.46 -24.86 6.62
C GLN A 53 -36.47 -26.36 6.27
N THR A 54 -35.31 -26.94 5.96
CA THR A 54 -35.19 -28.37 5.69
C THR A 54 -35.48 -29.23 6.92
N ASP A 55 -34.98 -28.84 8.10
CA ASP A 55 -35.25 -29.51 9.37
C ASP A 55 -36.77 -29.53 9.70
N SER A 56 -37.44 -28.44 9.42
CA SER A 56 -38.89 -28.36 9.59
C SER A 56 -39.66 -29.37 8.68
N LEU A 57 -39.21 -29.57 7.45
CA LEU A 57 -39.75 -30.57 6.54
C LEU A 57 -39.42 -31.98 6.97
N HIS A 58 -38.18 -32.23 7.45
CA HIS A 58 -37.77 -33.53 7.99
C HIS A 58 -38.57 -33.92 9.21
N ALA A 59 -38.88 -32.97 10.11
CA ALA A 59 -39.69 -33.22 11.28
C ALA A 59 -41.13 -33.67 10.96
N LEU A 60 -41.62 -33.37 9.74
CA LEU A 60 -42.91 -33.87 9.27
C LEU A 60 -42.86 -35.35 8.85
N LEU A 61 -41.70 -35.88 8.50
CA LEU A 61 -41.53 -37.29 8.06
C LEU A 61 -41.59 -38.20 9.29
N ASN A 62 -42.73 -38.93 9.41
CA ASN A 62 -42.95 -39.91 10.45
C ASN A 62 -43.63 -41.15 9.88
N ASP A 63 -43.72 -42.23 10.66
CA ASP A 63 -44.29 -43.53 10.20
C ASP A 63 -45.79 -43.52 9.98
N SER A 64 -46.51 -42.54 10.51
CA SER A 64 -47.97 -42.45 10.40
C SER A 64 -48.47 -41.79 9.13
N LEU A 65 -47.58 -41.22 8.32
CA LEU A 65 -47.93 -40.53 7.08
C LEU A 65 -48.52 -41.50 6.03
N SER A 66 -49.59 -41.04 5.37
CA SER A 66 -50.11 -41.67 4.16
C SER A 66 -49.08 -41.61 3.02
N HIS A 67 -49.26 -42.44 2.00
CA HIS A 67 -48.46 -42.42 0.78
C HIS A 67 -48.43 -41.00 0.16
N THR A 68 -49.58 -40.39 -0.04
CA THR A 68 -49.70 -39.07 -0.67
C THR A 68 -49.00 -37.98 0.12
N GLU A 69 -49.16 -37.94 1.43
CA GLU A 69 -48.47 -36.95 2.29
C GLU A 69 -46.96 -37.12 2.20
N ARG A 70 -46.47 -38.36 2.26
CA ARG A 70 -45.00 -38.62 2.16
C ARG A 70 -44.47 -38.21 0.78
N PHE A 71 -45.20 -38.51 -0.28
CA PHE A 71 -44.84 -38.18 -1.68
C PHE A 71 -44.74 -36.64 -1.86
N GLU A 72 -45.68 -35.90 -1.28
CA GLU A 72 -45.71 -34.43 -1.29
C GLU A 72 -44.54 -33.83 -0.47
N ILE A 73 -44.24 -34.36 0.73
CA ILE A 73 -43.10 -33.89 1.52
C ILE A 73 -41.78 -34.11 0.80
N TYR A 74 -41.58 -35.25 0.14
CA TYR A 74 -40.40 -35.46 -0.70
C TYR A 74 -40.35 -34.47 -1.86
N GLY A 75 -41.47 -34.15 -2.49
CA GLY A 75 -41.53 -33.07 -3.50
C GLY A 75 -41.08 -31.72 -2.96
N ARG A 76 -41.54 -31.33 -1.75
CA ARG A 76 -41.10 -30.08 -1.09
C ARG A 76 -39.64 -30.11 -0.72
N LEU A 77 -39.07 -31.23 -0.28
CA LEU A 77 -37.65 -31.40 -0.02
C LEU A 77 -36.81 -31.28 -1.29
N ILE A 78 -37.29 -31.84 -2.41
CA ILE A 78 -36.68 -31.67 -3.73
C ILE A 78 -36.61 -30.17 -4.09
N GLU A 79 -37.68 -29.41 -3.92
CA GLU A 79 -37.72 -28.00 -4.21
C GLU A 79 -36.70 -27.20 -3.34
N VAL A 80 -36.62 -27.51 -2.05
CA VAL A 80 -35.71 -26.82 -1.13
C VAL A 80 -34.25 -27.15 -1.44
N TYR A 81 -33.95 -28.41 -1.81
CA TYR A 81 -32.57 -28.82 -2.11
C TYR A 81 -32.11 -28.50 -3.55
N ARG A 82 -33.04 -28.14 -4.45
CA ARG A 82 -32.79 -27.96 -5.89
C ARG A 82 -31.55 -27.15 -6.21
N SER A 83 -31.35 -26.00 -5.60
CA SER A 83 -30.19 -25.12 -5.83
C SER A 83 -29.28 -25.00 -4.60
N TYR A 84 -29.43 -25.94 -3.64
CA TYR A 84 -28.74 -25.87 -2.35
C TYR A 84 -27.76 -27.05 -2.13
N ASN A 85 -28.23 -28.31 -2.39
CA ASN A 85 -27.39 -29.49 -2.22
C ASN A 85 -27.83 -30.61 -3.16
N LEU A 86 -26.97 -30.95 -4.12
CA LEU A 86 -27.26 -31.92 -5.17
C LEU A 86 -27.37 -33.36 -4.65
N ASP A 87 -26.57 -33.74 -3.62
CA ASP A 87 -26.63 -35.10 -3.07
C ASP A 87 -27.94 -35.34 -2.31
N SER A 88 -28.41 -34.34 -1.55
CA SER A 88 -29.71 -34.38 -0.90
C SER A 88 -30.86 -34.38 -1.92
N LEU A 89 -30.72 -33.55 -2.98
CA LEU A 89 -31.66 -33.54 -4.09
C LEU A 89 -31.78 -34.95 -4.74
N LEU A 90 -30.64 -35.59 -5.01
CA LEU A 90 -30.59 -36.96 -5.55
C LEU A 90 -31.32 -37.94 -4.62
N TYR A 91 -30.97 -37.90 -3.33
CA TYR A 91 -31.56 -38.80 -2.33
C TYR A 91 -33.10 -38.73 -2.32
N TYR A 92 -33.67 -37.52 -2.31
CA TYR A 92 -35.14 -37.37 -2.27
C TYR A 92 -35.78 -37.62 -3.63
N ALA A 93 -35.09 -37.37 -4.75
CA ALA A 93 -35.58 -37.76 -6.07
C ALA A 93 -35.66 -39.29 -6.23
N GLU A 94 -34.67 -40.04 -5.76
CA GLU A 94 -34.69 -41.51 -5.71
C GLU A 94 -35.82 -42.01 -4.80
N LYS A 95 -35.93 -41.49 -3.57
CA LYS A 95 -37.01 -41.87 -2.64
C LYS A 95 -38.41 -41.63 -3.21
N ARG A 96 -38.60 -40.54 -3.95
CA ARG A 96 -39.86 -40.21 -4.60
C ARG A 96 -40.12 -41.16 -5.76
N LEU A 97 -39.10 -41.51 -6.53
CA LEU A 97 -39.20 -42.45 -7.64
C LEU A 97 -39.53 -43.88 -7.17
N ASP A 98 -38.89 -44.33 -6.07
CA ASP A 98 -39.12 -45.70 -5.52
C ASP A 98 -40.52 -45.93 -4.99
N MET A 99 -41.28 -44.88 -4.63
CA MET A 99 -42.59 -45.02 -4.03
C MET A 99 -43.77 -44.75 -4.98
N VAL A 100 -43.51 -44.63 -6.28
CA VAL A 100 -44.53 -44.28 -7.32
C VAL A 100 -45.69 -45.30 -7.34
N GLN A 101 -46.92 -44.81 -7.32
CA GLN A 101 -48.15 -45.61 -7.42
C GLN A 101 -49.02 -45.23 -8.62
N THR A 102 -48.93 -43.96 -9.08
CA THR A 102 -49.75 -43.46 -10.19
C THR A 102 -48.91 -43.06 -11.39
N PRO A 103 -49.49 -43.02 -12.60
CA PRO A 103 -48.78 -42.52 -13.77
C PRO A 103 -48.24 -41.08 -13.64
N PHE A 104 -49.04 -40.19 -13.03
CA PHE A 104 -48.61 -38.79 -12.73
C PHE A 104 -47.39 -38.76 -11.79
N GLU A 105 -47.42 -39.52 -10.68
CA GLU A 105 -46.30 -39.64 -9.77
C GLU A 105 -45.06 -40.16 -10.48
N LYS A 106 -45.20 -41.13 -11.40
CA LYS A 106 -44.10 -41.64 -12.19
C LYS A 106 -43.50 -40.54 -13.07
N GLN A 107 -44.30 -39.79 -13.81
CA GLN A 107 -43.84 -38.74 -14.69
C GLN A 107 -43.09 -37.64 -13.91
N VAL A 108 -43.66 -37.10 -12.85
CA VAL A 108 -43.02 -36.04 -12.07
C VAL A 108 -41.73 -36.52 -11.38
N SER A 109 -41.72 -37.78 -10.89
CA SER A 109 -40.52 -38.35 -10.26
C SER A 109 -39.38 -38.58 -11.27
N LEU A 110 -39.72 -39.08 -12.47
CA LEU A 110 -38.73 -39.22 -13.56
C LEU A 110 -38.16 -37.87 -13.99
N LEU A 111 -38.96 -36.81 -14.05
CA LEU A 111 -38.48 -35.45 -14.35
C LEU A 111 -37.61 -34.91 -13.25
N ASN A 112 -37.95 -35.07 -11.97
CA ASN A 112 -37.09 -34.69 -10.86
C ASN A 112 -35.74 -35.40 -10.91
N TYR A 113 -35.75 -36.72 -11.18
CA TYR A 113 -34.53 -37.51 -11.30
C TYR A 113 -33.68 -37.07 -12.50
N SER A 114 -34.35 -36.77 -13.65
CA SER A 114 -33.69 -36.21 -14.84
C SER A 114 -32.99 -34.89 -14.55
N GLU A 115 -33.62 -34.02 -13.76
CA GLU A 115 -32.99 -32.73 -13.36
C GLU A 115 -31.69 -32.96 -12.58
N VAL A 116 -31.68 -33.90 -11.64
CA VAL A 116 -30.48 -34.25 -10.88
C VAL A 116 -29.35 -34.76 -11.79
N LEU A 117 -29.70 -35.68 -12.72
CA LEU A 117 -28.75 -36.22 -13.65
C LEU A 117 -28.15 -35.13 -14.57
N MET A 118 -29.00 -34.22 -15.06
CA MET A 118 -28.58 -33.08 -15.88
C MET A 118 -27.59 -32.21 -15.12
N ARG A 119 -27.86 -31.86 -13.87
CA ARG A 119 -26.99 -31.04 -13.00
C ARG A 119 -25.70 -31.76 -12.62
N SER A 120 -25.71 -33.09 -12.64
CA SER A 120 -24.54 -33.93 -12.46
C SER A 120 -23.69 -34.09 -13.74
N GLY A 121 -24.12 -33.52 -14.88
CA GLY A 121 -23.43 -33.65 -16.17
C GLY A 121 -23.71 -34.93 -16.90
N MET A 122 -24.70 -35.74 -16.46
CA MET A 122 -25.07 -37.03 -17.05
C MET A 122 -26.17 -36.81 -18.11
N TYR A 123 -25.79 -36.12 -19.20
CA TYR A 123 -26.75 -35.63 -20.19
C TYR A 123 -27.47 -36.76 -21.00
N HIS A 124 -26.75 -37.85 -21.27
CA HIS A 124 -27.36 -39.00 -21.96
C HIS A 124 -28.42 -39.67 -21.09
N GLU A 125 -28.10 -39.94 -19.84
CA GLU A 125 -29.03 -40.52 -18.87
C GLU A 125 -30.22 -39.60 -18.62
N THR A 126 -29.99 -38.30 -18.59
CA THR A 126 -31.07 -37.30 -18.50
C THR A 126 -32.10 -37.52 -19.63
N LEU A 127 -31.67 -37.63 -20.88
CA LEU A 127 -32.57 -37.88 -22.01
C LEU A 127 -33.32 -39.20 -21.86
N VAL A 128 -32.63 -40.27 -21.46
CA VAL A 128 -33.27 -41.59 -21.25
C VAL A 128 -34.41 -41.55 -20.24
N TYR A 129 -34.17 -40.84 -19.10
CA TYR A 129 -35.20 -40.73 -18.06
C TYR A 129 -36.33 -39.76 -18.46
N MET A 130 -36.04 -38.70 -19.17
CA MET A 130 -37.05 -37.78 -19.72
C MET A 130 -37.93 -38.51 -20.76
N ASP A 131 -37.34 -39.27 -21.65
CA ASP A 131 -38.09 -40.10 -22.64
C ASP A 131 -38.93 -41.17 -21.94
N SER A 132 -38.41 -41.74 -20.84
CA SER A 132 -39.15 -42.73 -20.05
C SER A 132 -40.41 -42.15 -19.40
N ALA A 133 -40.45 -40.84 -19.14
CA ALA A 133 -41.64 -40.15 -18.62
C ALA A 133 -42.80 -40.13 -19.67
N LEU A 134 -42.47 -40.26 -20.96
CA LEU A 134 -43.42 -40.20 -22.07
C LEU A 134 -43.84 -41.60 -22.61
N GLN A 135 -43.10 -42.67 -22.21
CA GLN A 135 -43.25 -43.99 -22.85
C GLN A 135 -44.62 -44.66 -22.67
N GLN A 136 -45.28 -44.44 -21.53
CA GLN A 136 -46.49 -45.17 -21.20
C GLN A 136 -47.79 -44.37 -21.49
N GLN A 137 -47.70 -43.09 -21.48
CA GLN A 137 -48.84 -42.17 -21.74
C GLN A 137 -48.31 -40.77 -22.10
N PRO A 138 -49.14 -39.92 -22.76
CA PRO A 138 -48.77 -38.54 -22.97
C PRO A 138 -48.44 -37.86 -21.63
N LEU A 139 -47.59 -36.84 -21.69
CA LEU A 139 -47.21 -36.04 -20.50
C LEU A 139 -48.47 -35.36 -19.94
N ASP A 140 -48.60 -35.35 -18.60
CA ASP A 140 -49.65 -34.59 -17.95
C ASP A 140 -49.47 -33.11 -18.27
N PRO A 141 -50.51 -32.39 -18.71
CA PRO A 141 -50.42 -30.99 -19.10
C PRO A 141 -49.85 -30.09 -18.00
N VAL A 142 -50.01 -30.44 -16.72
CA VAL A 142 -49.43 -29.70 -15.59
C VAL A 142 -47.90 -29.79 -15.56
N LEU A 143 -47.32 -30.87 -16.12
CA LEU A 143 -45.89 -31.09 -16.15
C LEU A 143 -45.20 -30.50 -17.40
N GLU A 144 -45.97 -30.08 -18.40
CA GLU A 144 -45.44 -29.59 -19.69
C GLU A 144 -44.45 -28.40 -19.51
N PRO A 145 -44.75 -27.39 -18.67
CA PRO A 145 -43.82 -26.30 -18.45
C PRO A 145 -42.47 -26.76 -17.85
N TYR A 146 -42.53 -27.69 -16.90
CA TYR A 146 -41.34 -28.24 -16.25
C TYR A 146 -40.51 -29.09 -17.21
N TYR A 147 -41.16 -29.95 -17.98
CA TYR A 147 -40.51 -30.76 -19.00
C TYR A 147 -39.80 -29.89 -20.06
N SER A 148 -40.50 -28.91 -20.60
CA SER A 148 -39.94 -27.97 -21.59
C SER A 148 -38.78 -27.17 -21.04
N HIS A 149 -38.87 -26.72 -19.76
CA HIS A 149 -37.76 -26.06 -19.07
C HIS A 149 -36.53 -27.01 -18.99
N LEU A 150 -36.70 -28.23 -18.57
CA LEU A 150 -35.60 -29.22 -18.50
C LEU A 150 -34.95 -29.46 -19.85
N ARG A 151 -35.75 -29.62 -20.91
CA ARG A 151 -35.22 -29.83 -22.27
C ARG A 151 -34.41 -28.65 -22.78
N ARG A 152 -34.95 -27.44 -22.65
CA ARG A 152 -34.22 -26.24 -23.01
C ARG A 152 -32.89 -26.10 -22.24
N THR A 153 -32.91 -26.36 -20.93
CA THR A 153 -31.73 -26.27 -20.08
C THR A 153 -30.71 -27.31 -20.43
N LEU A 154 -31.14 -28.56 -20.66
CA LEU A 154 -30.26 -29.65 -21.06
C LEU A 154 -29.52 -29.37 -22.38
N PHE A 155 -30.26 -29.00 -23.45
CA PHE A 155 -29.62 -28.69 -24.72
C PHE A 155 -28.80 -27.42 -24.69
N GLY A 156 -29.13 -26.44 -23.82
CA GLY A 156 -28.29 -25.29 -23.54
C GLY A 156 -26.95 -25.69 -22.93
N LEU A 157 -26.96 -26.56 -21.91
CA LEU A 157 -25.74 -27.10 -21.32
C LEU A 157 -24.93 -27.93 -22.32
N MET A 158 -25.60 -28.78 -23.12
CA MET A 158 -24.94 -29.56 -24.19
C MET A 158 -24.28 -28.64 -25.23
N LYS A 159 -24.90 -27.50 -25.58
CA LYS A 159 -24.33 -26.48 -26.46
C LYS A 159 -23.07 -25.89 -25.84
N ASP A 160 -23.11 -25.50 -24.55
CA ASP A 160 -22.02 -24.84 -23.87
C ASP A 160 -20.80 -25.77 -23.70
N PHE A 161 -21.03 -27.07 -23.49
CA PHE A 161 -19.98 -28.08 -23.40
C PHE A 161 -19.66 -28.82 -24.72
N ALA A 162 -20.25 -28.41 -25.84
CA ALA A 162 -19.99 -29.00 -27.13
C ALA A 162 -18.55 -28.82 -27.59
N VAL A 163 -17.87 -29.90 -27.94
CA VAL A 163 -16.47 -29.90 -28.37
C VAL A 163 -16.34 -29.43 -29.83
N THR A 164 -17.31 -29.79 -30.68
CA THR A 164 -17.28 -29.40 -32.09
C THR A 164 -18.27 -28.29 -32.43
N ASN A 165 -17.93 -27.47 -33.43
CA ASN A 165 -18.84 -26.43 -33.90
C ASN A 165 -20.14 -27.00 -34.47
N ARG A 166 -20.07 -28.22 -35.07
CA ARG A 166 -21.25 -28.89 -35.60
C ARG A 166 -22.23 -29.27 -34.49
N GLU A 167 -21.75 -29.83 -33.39
CA GLU A 167 -22.60 -30.17 -32.23
C GLU A 167 -23.17 -28.89 -31.59
N ARG A 168 -22.33 -27.88 -31.44
CA ARG A 168 -22.76 -26.58 -30.89
C ARG A 168 -23.89 -25.99 -31.71
N GLN A 169 -23.78 -25.99 -33.01
CA GLN A 169 -24.83 -25.51 -33.92
C GLN A 169 -26.10 -26.34 -33.80
N THR A 170 -25.96 -27.69 -33.80
CA THR A 170 -27.12 -28.58 -33.64
C THR A 170 -27.86 -28.32 -32.34
N TYR A 171 -27.14 -28.22 -31.20
CA TYR A 171 -27.78 -27.97 -29.92
C TYR A 171 -28.34 -26.56 -29.81
N HIS A 172 -27.73 -25.57 -30.47
CA HIS A 172 -28.30 -24.25 -30.58
C HIS A 172 -29.65 -24.24 -31.28
N GLU A 173 -29.75 -24.89 -32.45
CA GLU A 173 -31.00 -24.98 -33.21
C GLU A 173 -32.09 -25.69 -32.39
N ILE A 174 -31.77 -26.80 -31.73
CA ILE A 174 -32.70 -27.52 -30.85
C ILE A 174 -33.13 -26.59 -29.67
N THR A 175 -32.23 -25.87 -29.06
CA THR A 175 -32.56 -24.96 -27.96
C THR A 175 -33.47 -23.83 -28.41
N GLN A 176 -33.26 -23.27 -29.60
CA GLN A 176 -34.13 -22.24 -30.18
C GLN A 176 -35.53 -22.77 -30.44
N GLN A 177 -35.66 -24.00 -31.02
CA GLN A 177 -36.97 -24.63 -31.17
C GLN A 177 -37.71 -24.76 -29.85
N TYR A 178 -37.05 -25.19 -28.78
CA TYR A 178 -37.70 -25.28 -27.44
C TYR A 178 -38.07 -23.92 -26.88
N ARG A 179 -37.31 -22.88 -27.14
CA ARG A 179 -37.71 -21.50 -26.76
C ARG A 179 -38.99 -21.09 -27.50
N GLU A 180 -39.11 -21.37 -28.77
CA GLU A 180 -40.34 -21.10 -29.54
C GLU A 180 -41.55 -21.90 -29.01
N GLU A 181 -41.38 -23.19 -28.73
CA GLU A 181 -42.40 -24.03 -28.11
C GLU A 181 -42.83 -23.47 -26.75
N MET A 182 -41.88 -23.07 -25.88
CA MET A 182 -42.18 -22.48 -24.57
C MET A 182 -42.96 -21.17 -24.71
N MET A 183 -42.58 -20.29 -25.64
CA MET A 183 -43.31 -19.04 -25.86
C MET A 183 -44.73 -19.30 -26.39
N ALA A 184 -44.95 -20.40 -27.15
CA ALA A 184 -46.29 -20.77 -27.60
C ALA A 184 -47.18 -21.28 -26.50
N VAL A 185 -46.63 -21.99 -25.50
CA VAL A 185 -47.39 -22.58 -24.38
C VAL A 185 -47.65 -21.59 -23.26
N HIS A 186 -46.73 -20.70 -22.97
CA HIS A 186 -46.85 -19.71 -21.87
C HIS A 186 -47.61 -18.47 -22.35
N PRO A 187 -48.51 -17.90 -21.50
CA PRO A 187 -49.24 -16.66 -21.83
C PRO A 187 -48.25 -15.50 -22.06
N ALA A 188 -48.47 -14.75 -23.14
CA ALA A 188 -47.75 -13.52 -23.38
C ALA A 188 -47.85 -12.56 -22.17
N GLY A 189 -46.74 -11.95 -21.78
CA GLY A 189 -46.66 -11.11 -20.56
C GLY A 189 -46.45 -11.88 -19.26
N SER A 190 -46.42 -13.23 -19.29
CA SER A 190 -46.03 -14.01 -18.10
C SER A 190 -44.50 -13.98 -17.90
N PHE A 191 -44.05 -14.19 -16.67
CA PHE A 191 -42.63 -14.23 -16.31
C PHE A 191 -41.81 -15.14 -17.23
N LEU A 192 -42.29 -16.38 -17.39
CA LEU A 192 -41.56 -17.39 -18.16
C LEU A 192 -41.56 -17.09 -19.66
N HIS A 193 -42.67 -16.57 -20.20
CA HIS A 193 -42.75 -16.15 -21.60
C HIS A 193 -41.75 -15.05 -21.90
N GLU A 194 -41.70 -13.98 -21.11
CA GLU A 194 -40.84 -12.84 -21.38
C GLU A 194 -39.37 -13.16 -21.12
N LEU A 195 -39.06 -14.02 -20.12
CA LEU A 195 -37.70 -14.50 -19.90
C LEU A 195 -37.20 -15.29 -21.12
N VAL A 196 -37.98 -16.26 -21.59
CA VAL A 196 -37.58 -17.11 -22.74
C VAL A 196 -37.49 -16.28 -24.02
N ARG A 197 -38.40 -15.29 -24.19
CA ARG A 197 -38.35 -14.36 -25.31
C ARG A 197 -37.08 -13.49 -25.29
N ALA A 198 -36.68 -13.00 -24.13
CA ALA A 198 -35.43 -12.26 -23.99
C ALA A 198 -34.21 -13.14 -24.30
N ASP A 199 -34.19 -14.38 -23.79
CA ASP A 199 -33.15 -15.36 -24.11
C ASP A 199 -33.09 -15.69 -25.62
N TYR A 200 -34.26 -15.83 -26.28
CA TYR A 200 -34.33 -16.06 -27.72
C TYR A 200 -33.71 -14.92 -28.51
N LEU A 201 -34.11 -13.67 -28.18
CA LEU A 201 -33.60 -12.46 -28.81
C LEU A 201 -32.10 -12.26 -28.56
N TYR A 202 -31.62 -12.60 -27.35
CA TYR A 202 -30.20 -12.58 -27.01
C TYR A 202 -29.37 -13.51 -27.91
N GLU A 203 -29.83 -14.73 -28.10
CA GLU A 203 -29.15 -15.69 -28.96
C GLU A 203 -29.16 -15.28 -30.44
N GLU A 204 -30.22 -14.60 -30.90
CA GLU A 204 -30.31 -13.96 -32.22
C GLU A 204 -29.50 -12.64 -32.32
N GLN A 205 -28.75 -12.27 -31.27
CA GLN A 205 -27.97 -11.04 -31.18
C GLN A 205 -28.79 -9.73 -31.29
N LEU A 206 -30.10 -9.81 -31.05
CA LEU A 206 -31.02 -8.70 -31.02
C LEU A 206 -31.08 -8.08 -29.60
N TYR A 207 -29.93 -7.61 -29.11
CA TYR A 207 -29.67 -7.22 -27.73
C TYR A 207 -30.62 -6.11 -27.25
N ASP A 208 -30.83 -5.06 -28.03
CA ASP A 208 -31.71 -3.94 -27.64
C ASP A 208 -33.15 -4.43 -27.47
N SER A 209 -33.62 -5.31 -28.37
CA SER A 209 -34.96 -5.89 -28.27
C SER A 209 -35.08 -6.80 -27.03
N ALA A 210 -34.05 -7.57 -26.71
CA ALA A 210 -34.00 -8.39 -25.50
C ALA A 210 -34.10 -7.54 -24.22
N LEU A 211 -33.33 -6.46 -24.14
CA LEU A 211 -33.41 -5.51 -23.02
C LEU A 211 -34.79 -4.87 -22.89
N GLN A 212 -35.39 -4.45 -24.03
CA GLN A 212 -36.71 -3.85 -24.05
C GLN A 212 -37.80 -4.81 -23.51
N VAL A 213 -37.70 -6.10 -23.82
CA VAL A 213 -38.62 -7.12 -23.29
C VAL A 213 -38.54 -7.18 -21.78
N LEU A 214 -37.31 -7.30 -21.22
CA LEU A 214 -37.09 -7.37 -19.77
C LEU A 214 -37.53 -6.10 -19.07
N GLU A 215 -37.23 -4.94 -19.63
CA GLU A 215 -37.64 -3.64 -19.08
C GLU A 215 -39.15 -3.47 -19.06
N THR A 216 -39.83 -3.81 -20.16
CA THR A 216 -41.31 -3.73 -20.28
C THR A 216 -41.99 -4.63 -19.25
N TYR A 217 -41.48 -5.85 -19.08
CA TYR A 217 -42.00 -6.78 -18.07
C TYR A 217 -41.84 -6.20 -16.64
N GLU A 218 -40.64 -5.70 -16.32
CA GLU A 218 -40.36 -5.14 -14.99
C GLU A 218 -41.25 -3.94 -14.70
N GLN A 219 -41.39 -2.99 -15.66
CA GLN A 219 -42.26 -1.83 -15.47
C GLN A 219 -43.71 -2.19 -15.22
N ALA A 220 -44.20 -3.25 -15.84
CA ALA A 220 -45.58 -3.73 -15.70
C ALA A 220 -45.83 -4.49 -14.36
N ASN A 221 -44.79 -5.14 -13.83
CA ASN A 221 -44.91 -6.09 -12.70
C ASN A 221 -44.14 -5.65 -11.45
N ARG A 222 -43.50 -4.48 -11.47
CA ARG A 222 -42.68 -3.99 -10.34
C ARG A 222 -43.54 -3.76 -9.11
N VAL A 223 -43.17 -4.46 -8.01
CA VAL A 223 -43.71 -4.21 -6.69
C VAL A 223 -42.74 -3.31 -5.94
N GLU A 224 -43.25 -2.21 -5.37
CA GLU A 224 -42.45 -1.25 -4.63
C GLU A 224 -41.74 -1.95 -3.45
N GLY A 225 -40.41 -1.83 -3.39
CA GLY A 225 -39.59 -2.46 -2.34
C GLY A 225 -39.11 -3.90 -2.65
N GLN A 226 -39.50 -4.50 -3.78
CA GLN A 226 -38.91 -5.77 -4.23
C GLN A 226 -37.68 -5.51 -5.12
N TYR A 227 -36.71 -6.37 -4.92
CA TYR A 227 -35.55 -6.42 -5.83
C TYR A 227 -35.99 -7.02 -7.18
N GLU A 228 -35.28 -6.64 -8.25
CA GLU A 228 -35.41 -7.27 -9.56
C GLU A 228 -35.27 -8.79 -9.44
N GLU A 229 -36.07 -9.53 -10.21
CA GLU A 229 -35.92 -10.98 -10.29
C GLU A 229 -34.47 -11.37 -10.61
N PRO A 230 -33.80 -12.21 -9.79
CA PRO A 230 -32.39 -12.55 -9.97
C PRO A 230 -32.05 -13.08 -11.36
N VAL A 231 -32.99 -13.81 -11.97
CA VAL A 231 -32.83 -14.38 -13.30
C VAL A 231 -32.85 -13.29 -14.37
N PHE A 232 -33.70 -12.27 -14.24
CA PHE A 232 -33.72 -11.12 -15.16
C PHE A 232 -32.44 -10.28 -15.03
N ALA A 233 -31.97 -10.06 -13.82
CA ALA A 233 -30.70 -9.39 -13.58
C ALA A 233 -29.54 -10.14 -14.25
N PHE A 234 -29.51 -11.46 -14.11
CA PHE A 234 -28.50 -12.28 -14.79
C PHE A 234 -28.60 -12.19 -16.32
N THR A 235 -29.79 -12.31 -16.90
CA THR A 235 -30.00 -12.20 -18.34
C THR A 235 -29.59 -10.83 -18.88
N ARG A 236 -29.93 -9.74 -18.17
CA ARG A 236 -29.46 -8.40 -18.52
C ARG A 236 -27.94 -8.30 -18.49
N ALA A 237 -27.31 -8.86 -17.47
CA ALA A 237 -25.86 -8.87 -17.36
C ALA A 237 -25.20 -9.56 -18.56
N GLN A 238 -25.75 -10.70 -19.02
CA GLN A 238 -25.25 -11.41 -20.21
C GLN A 238 -25.42 -10.58 -21.49
N ILE A 239 -26.57 -9.93 -21.63
CA ILE A 239 -26.82 -9.04 -22.78
C ILE A 239 -25.83 -7.86 -22.78
N TYR A 240 -25.67 -7.17 -21.66
CA TYR A 240 -24.72 -6.04 -21.56
C TYR A 240 -23.27 -6.48 -21.76
N ARG A 241 -22.91 -7.67 -21.30
CA ARG A 241 -21.58 -8.27 -21.53
C ARG A 241 -21.35 -8.51 -23.04
N ALA A 242 -22.34 -9.06 -23.74
CA ALA A 242 -22.28 -9.28 -25.20
C ALA A 242 -22.19 -7.96 -25.97
N MET A 243 -22.85 -6.89 -25.49
CA MET A 243 -22.74 -5.55 -26.04
C MET A 243 -21.41 -4.84 -25.69
N GLY A 244 -20.57 -5.43 -24.83
CA GLY A 244 -19.32 -4.82 -24.36
C GLY A 244 -19.49 -3.75 -23.28
N ASN A 245 -20.70 -3.58 -22.73
CA ASN A 245 -20.98 -2.63 -21.66
C ASN A 245 -20.65 -3.27 -20.28
N ARG A 246 -19.36 -3.19 -19.91
CA ARG A 246 -18.84 -3.82 -18.68
C ARG A 246 -19.46 -3.24 -17.41
N ASP A 247 -19.73 -1.95 -17.36
CA ASP A 247 -20.30 -1.31 -16.18
C ASP A 247 -21.71 -1.84 -15.88
N GLN A 248 -22.57 -1.92 -16.88
CA GLN A 248 -23.92 -2.49 -16.71
C GLN A 248 -23.85 -4.00 -16.44
N ALA A 249 -22.97 -4.73 -17.09
CA ALA A 249 -22.78 -6.16 -16.81
C ALA A 249 -22.38 -6.39 -15.35
N ARG A 250 -21.42 -5.62 -14.82
CA ARG A 250 -20.99 -5.67 -13.42
C ARG A 250 -22.13 -5.37 -12.45
N HIS A 251 -22.90 -4.32 -12.74
CA HIS A 251 -24.04 -3.91 -11.95
C HIS A 251 -25.07 -5.04 -11.81
N TYR A 252 -25.53 -5.60 -12.90
CA TYR A 252 -26.55 -6.63 -12.88
C TYR A 252 -26.03 -8.00 -12.40
N LEU A 253 -24.76 -8.35 -12.63
CA LEU A 253 -24.13 -9.53 -12.01
C LEU A 253 -24.08 -9.40 -10.49
N ALA A 254 -23.81 -8.20 -9.96
CA ALA A 254 -23.80 -7.98 -8.52
C ALA A 254 -25.21 -8.12 -7.92
N ILE A 255 -26.26 -7.57 -8.55
CA ILE A 255 -27.65 -7.74 -8.12
C ILE A 255 -28.03 -9.22 -8.08
N SER A 256 -27.78 -9.96 -9.16
CA SER A 256 -28.08 -11.40 -9.22
C SER A 256 -27.30 -12.18 -8.15
N SER A 257 -26.01 -11.87 -7.94
CA SER A 257 -25.19 -12.54 -6.92
C SER A 257 -25.68 -12.28 -5.49
N ILE A 258 -26.11 -11.06 -5.17
CA ILE A 258 -26.70 -10.72 -3.85
C ILE A 258 -27.98 -11.53 -3.63
N ALA A 259 -28.82 -11.62 -4.65
CA ALA A 259 -30.07 -12.36 -4.56
C ALA A 259 -29.83 -13.87 -4.41
N ASP A 260 -28.89 -14.45 -5.15
CA ASP A 260 -28.49 -15.84 -5.01
C ASP A 260 -28.02 -16.17 -3.59
N LEU A 261 -27.12 -15.35 -3.03
CA LEU A 261 -26.62 -15.51 -1.66
C LEU A 261 -27.76 -15.47 -0.62
N ARG A 262 -28.64 -14.46 -0.69
CA ARG A 262 -29.77 -14.30 0.24
C ARG A 262 -30.76 -15.43 0.18
N ASN A 263 -30.93 -16.03 -1.00
CA ASN A 263 -31.80 -17.17 -1.22
C ASN A 263 -31.07 -18.52 -1.01
N SER A 264 -29.84 -18.52 -0.55
CA SER A 264 -29.02 -19.72 -0.34
C SER A 264 -28.86 -20.59 -1.60
N ILE A 265 -28.82 -19.95 -2.77
CA ILE A 265 -28.56 -20.61 -4.04
C ILE A 265 -27.05 -20.81 -4.16
N ARG A 266 -26.58 -22.07 -4.19
CA ARG A 266 -25.14 -22.40 -4.23
C ARG A 266 -24.58 -22.62 -5.63
N GLU A 267 -25.35 -22.40 -6.67
CA GLU A 267 -24.88 -22.53 -8.06
C GLU A 267 -23.95 -21.39 -8.49
N TYR A 268 -24.14 -20.18 -7.99
CA TYR A 268 -23.35 -18.97 -8.14
C TYR A 268 -22.77 -18.70 -9.53
N ILE A 269 -23.61 -18.85 -10.56
CA ILE A 269 -23.19 -18.51 -11.93
C ILE A 269 -22.86 -17.03 -12.03
N ALA A 270 -23.73 -16.16 -11.47
CA ALA A 270 -23.54 -14.72 -11.50
C ALA A 270 -22.28 -14.27 -10.74
N LEU A 271 -22.03 -14.84 -9.55
CA LEU A 271 -20.87 -14.50 -8.73
C LEU A 271 -19.55 -14.91 -9.41
N ARG A 272 -19.52 -16.08 -10.06
CA ARG A 272 -18.37 -16.54 -10.83
C ARG A 272 -18.09 -15.61 -12.03
N GLU A 273 -19.12 -15.27 -12.79
CA GLU A 273 -19.02 -14.36 -13.94
C GLU A 273 -18.54 -12.96 -13.50
N LEU A 274 -19.07 -12.48 -12.37
CA LEU A 274 -18.63 -11.20 -11.77
C LEU A 274 -17.16 -11.27 -11.34
N ALA A 275 -16.73 -12.37 -10.75
CA ALA A 275 -15.33 -12.55 -10.37
C ALA A 275 -14.39 -12.51 -11.59
N VAL A 276 -14.79 -13.13 -12.72
CA VAL A 276 -14.05 -13.05 -13.98
C VAL A 276 -13.98 -11.62 -14.50
N LEU A 277 -15.10 -10.91 -14.51
CA LEU A 277 -15.17 -9.53 -14.97
C LEU A 277 -14.30 -8.59 -14.12
N LEU A 278 -14.37 -8.71 -12.79
CA LEU A 278 -13.52 -7.94 -11.87
C LEU A 278 -12.03 -8.26 -12.04
N TYR A 279 -11.68 -9.53 -12.32
CA TYR A 279 -10.31 -9.89 -12.64
C TYR A 279 -9.82 -9.18 -13.91
N GLU A 280 -10.63 -9.15 -14.97
CA GLU A 280 -10.32 -8.44 -16.22
C GLU A 280 -10.20 -6.92 -16.03
N GLU A 281 -10.94 -6.35 -15.07
CA GLU A 281 -10.90 -4.93 -14.69
C GLU A 281 -9.75 -4.58 -13.72
N GLY A 282 -9.03 -5.58 -13.21
CA GLY A 282 -7.88 -5.42 -12.32
C GLY A 282 -8.22 -5.38 -10.82
N ASP A 283 -9.50 -5.56 -10.42
CA ASP A 283 -9.87 -5.78 -9.01
C ASP A 283 -9.64 -7.26 -8.62
N VAL A 284 -8.37 -7.63 -8.62
CA VAL A 284 -7.93 -9.01 -8.33
C VAL A 284 -8.32 -9.46 -6.93
N SER A 285 -8.43 -8.54 -5.98
CA SER A 285 -8.79 -8.86 -4.59
C SER A 285 -10.23 -9.32 -4.46
N ARG A 286 -11.19 -8.59 -5.03
CA ARG A 286 -12.60 -9.02 -5.05
C ARG A 286 -12.79 -10.24 -5.93
N ALA A 287 -12.16 -10.26 -7.11
CA ALA A 287 -12.21 -11.41 -8.01
C ALA A 287 -11.81 -12.71 -7.30
N TYR A 288 -10.71 -12.69 -6.54
CA TYR A 288 -10.28 -13.84 -5.74
C TYR A 288 -11.29 -14.24 -4.66
N ASN A 289 -11.76 -13.27 -3.86
CA ASN A 289 -12.70 -13.54 -2.79
C ASN A 289 -14.03 -14.11 -3.30
N TYR A 290 -14.56 -13.58 -4.40
CA TYR A 290 -15.81 -14.04 -5.01
C TYR A 290 -15.63 -15.44 -5.64
N MET A 291 -14.49 -15.68 -6.29
CA MET A 291 -14.17 -16.99 -6.84
C MET A 291 -14.00 -18.05 -5.74
N VAL A 292 -13.36 -17.70 -4.62
CA VAL A 292 -13.24 -18.58 -3.44
C VAL A 292 -14.63 -18.92 -2.90
N CYS A 293 -15.51 -17.93 -2.74
CA CYS A 293 -16.87 -18.13 -2.27
C CYS A 293 -17.62 -19.09 -3.22
N ALA A 294 -17.64 -18.79 -4.53
CA ALA A 294 -18.32 -19.61 -5.53
C ALA A 294 -17.79 -21.05 -5.56
N THR A 295 -16.47 -21.23 -5.43
CA THR A 295 -15.85 -22.58 -5.41
C THR A 295 -16.22 -23.37 -4.16
N GLN A 296 -16.13 -22.74 -2.99
CA GLN A 296 -16.45 -23.39 -1.71
C GLN A 296 -17.91 -23.84 -1.66
N ASP A 297 -18.81 -23.00 -2.14
CA ASP A 297 -20.25 -23.27 -2.07
C ASP A 297 -20.70 -24.26 -3.17
N ALA A 298 -20.12 -24.21 -4.36
CA ALA A 298 -20.32 -25.24 -5.37
C ALA A 298 -19.86 -26.63 -4.87
N MET A 299 -18.72 -26.68 -4.16
CA MET A 299 -18.25 -27.94 -3.55
C MET A 299 -19.14 -28.39 -2.40
N ALA A 300 -19.58 -27.48 -1.53
CA ALA A 300 -20.49 -27.79 -0.42
C ALA A 300 -21.87 -28.20 -0.89
N GLY A 301 -22.34 -27.66 -2.03
CA GLY A 301 -23.58 -28.05 -2.70
C GLY A 301 -23.47 -29.32 -3.54
N SER A 302 -22.29 -29.95 -3.64
CA SER A 302 -22.00 -31.12 -4.51
C SER A 302 -22.25 -30.85 -6.01
N GLU A 303 -22.22 -29.57 -6.43
CA GLU A 303 -22.50 -29.12 -7.80
C GLU A 303 -21.33 -29.47 -8.74
N ARG A 304 -21.37 -30.65 -9.36
CA ARG A 304 -20.24 -31.20 -10.15
C ARG A 304 -19.88 -30.34 -11.36
N VAL A 305 -20.88 -29.92 -12.14
CA VAL A 305 -20.67 -29.10 -13.35
C VAL A 305 -20.10 -27.73 -12.93
N ARG A 306 -20.66 -27.10 -11.90
CA ARG A 306 -20.19 -25.79 -11.40
C ARG A 306 -18.80 -25.87 -10.77
N SER A 307 -18.52 -26.94 -10.06
CA SER A 307 -17.16 -27.18 -9.50
C SER A 307 -16.11 -27.33 -10.62
N PHE A 308 -16.46 -27.97 -11.73
CA PHE A 308 -15.58 -28.05 -12.89
C PHE A 308 -15.35 -26.70 -13.56
N GLU A 309 -16.42 -25.95 -13.82
CA GLU A 309 -16.33 -24.60 -14.40
C GLU A 309 -15.50 -23.64 -13.55
N THR A 310 -15.72 -23.64 -12.23
CA THR A 310 -14.95 -22.80 -11.30
C THR A 310 -13.50 -23.25 -11.24
N GLY A 311 -13.27 -24.56 -11.26
CA GLY A 311 -11.93 -25.17 -11.22
C GLY A 311 -11.02 -24.77 -12.38
N THR A 312 -11.57 -24.38 -13.52
CA THR A 312 -10.78 -23.93 -14.69
C THR A 312 -10.28 -22.49 -14.53
N VAL A 313 -11.02 -21.62 -13.86
CA VAL A 313 -10.72 -20.20 -13.73
C VAL A 313 -10.03 -19.87 -12.42
N TYR A 314 -10.40 -20.56 -11.34
CA TYR A 314 -9.88 -20.31 -9.99
C TYR A 314 -8.34 -20.25 -9.91
N PRO A 315 -7.55 -21.18 -10.51
CA PRO A 315 -6.09 -21.14 -10.40
C PRO A 315 -5.48 -19.86 -11.00
N VAL A 316 -6.07 -19.36 -12.10
CA VAL A 316 -5.58 -18.14 -12.77
C VAL A 316 -5.76 -16.91 -11.88
N VAL A 317 -6.96 -16.76 -11.32
CA VAL A 317 -7.28 -15.65 -10.40
C VAL A 317 -6.47 -15.76 -9.11
N GLN A 318 -6.30 -16.98 -8.59
CA GLN A 318 -5.50 -17.26 -7.40
C GLN A 318 -4.03 -16.87 -7.61
N GLU A 319 -3.44 -17.26 -8.74
CA GLU A 319 -2.04 -16.92 -9.03
C GLU A 319 -1.83 -15.41 -9.11
N ALA A 320 -2.71 -14.68 -9.80
CA ALA A 320 -2.66 -13.23 -9.90
C ALA A 320 -2.78 -12.57 -8.51
N TYR A 321 -3.70 -13.05 -7.67
CA TYR A 321 -3.85 -12.57 -6.29
C TYR A 321 -2.58 -12.82 -5.46
N MET A 322 -2.02 -14.02 -5.55
CA MET A 322 -0.78 -14.36 -4.83
C MET A 322 0.42 -13.53 -5.29
N GLN A 323 0.49 -13.19 -6.59
CA GLN A 323 1.50 -12.26 -7.10
C GLN A 323 1.32 -10.86 -6.51
N GLN A 324 0.09 -10.35 -6.44
CA GLN A 324 -0.21 -9.06 -5.82
C GLN A 324 0.17 -9.02 -4.33
N VAL A 325 -0.16 -10.08 -3.59
CA VAL A 325 0.21 -10.23 -2.17
C VAL A 325 1.73 -10.25 -1.99
N ARG A 326 2.46 -11.06 -2.78
CA ARG A 326 3.93 -11.10 -2.75
C ARG A 326 4.53 -9.73 -3.04
N HIS A 327 4.04 -9.02 -4.06
CA HIS A 327 4.52 -7.69 -4.41
C HIS A 327 4.31 -6.69 -3.27
N ARG A 328 3.15 -6.70 -2.61
CA ARG A 328 2.88 -5.89 -1.41
C ARG A 328 3.85 -6.22 -0.27
N GLN A 329 4.13 -7.49 -0.04
CA GLN A 329 5.08 -7.93 0.98
C GLN A 329 6.50 -7.43 0.68
N TYR A 330 6.96 -7.50 -0.57
CA TYR A 330 8.27 -6.95 -0.97
C TYR A 330 8.36 -5.45 -0.71
N TRP A 331 7.33 -4.68 -1.07
CA TRP A 331 7.30 -3.25 -0.78
C TRP A 331 7.29 -2.93 0.71
N MET A 332 6.55 -3.69 1.52
CA MET A 332 6.58 -3.56 2.98
C MET A 332 7.98 -3.83 3.54
N MET A 333 8.62 -4.92 3.11
CA MET A 333 10.00 -5.23 3.54
C MET A 333 10.99 -4.14 3.12
N ALA A 334 10.88 -3.64 1.89
CA ALA A 334 11.72 -2.54 1.40
C ALA A 334 11.52 -1.25 2.22
N MET A 335 10.28 -0.90 2.59
CA MET A 335 10.00 0.22 3.49
C MET A 335 10.63 0.03 4.86
N ILE A 336 10.48 -1.14 5.47
CA ILE A 336 11.08 -1.44 6.79
C ILE A 336 12.60 -1.34 6.70
N ALA A 337 13.22 -1.91 5.67
CA ALA A 337 14.66 -1.82 5.46
C ALA A 337 15.13 -0.36 5.29
N SER A 338 14.40 0.46 4.54
CA SER A 338 14.73 1.88 4.36
C SER A 338 14.66 2.66 5.67
N VAL A 339 13.64 2.41 6.50
CA VAL A 339 13.52 3.03 7.84
C VAL A 339 14.70 2.63 8.74
N LEU A 340 15.10 1.34 8.74
CA LEU A 340 16.25 0.87 9.52
C LEU A 340 17.56 1.54 9.06
N VAL A 341 17.76 1.69 7.75
CA VAL A 341 18.93 2.41 7.21
C VAL A 341 18.94 3.87 7.66
N LEU A 342 17.79 4.57 7.58
CA LEU A 342 17.67 5.95 8.04
C LEU A 342 17.94 6.10 9.54
N LEU A 343 17.45 5.19 10.38
CA LEU A 343 17.75 5.14 11.80
C LEU A 343 19.25 4.92 12.06
N GLY A 344 19.88 4.02 11.30
CA GLY A 344 21.33 3.79 11.36
C GLY A 344 22.15 5.03 10.98
N LEU A 345 21.74 5.75 9.94
CA LEU A 345 22.37 7.00 9.54
C LEU A 345 22.18 8.10 10.61
N LEU A 346 20.98 8.20 11.16
CA LEU A 346 20.68 9.17 12.22
C LEU A 346 21.52 8.91 13.48
N THR A 347 21.61 7.65 13.91
CA THR A 347 22.43 7.27 15.08
C THR A 347 23.92 7.55 14.82
N SER A 348 24.42 7.22 13.63
CA SER A 348 25.79 7.51 13.22
C SER A 348 26.06 9.02 13.22
N PHE A 349 25.13 9.82 12.71
CA PHE A 349 25.21 11.27 12.70
C PHE A 349 25.21 11.87 14.12
N LEU A 350 24.35 11.38 15.01
CA LEU A 350 24.32 11.79 16.41
C LEU A 350 25.63 11.45 17.13
N LEU A 351 26.18 10.28 16.88
CA LEU A 351 27.49 9.88 17.42
C LEU A 351 28.61 10.78 16.90
N TYR A 352 28.59 11.14 15.60
CA TYR A 352 29.54 12.06 15.01
C TYR A 352 29.46 13.46 15.64
N ILE A 353 28.24 14.01 15.79
CA ILE A 353 28.04 15.31 16.47
C ILE A 353 28.56 15.26 17.91
N ASN A 354 28.25 14.18 18.64
CA ASN A 354 28.67 14.05 20.03
C ASN A 354 30.22 13.97 20.15
N ARG A 355 30.89 13.27 19.23
CA ARG A 355 32.36 13.29 19.14
C ARG A 355 32.91 14.69 18.86
N LYS A 356 32.31 15.43 17.93
CA LYS A 356 32.72 16.81 17.61
C LYS A 356 32.50 17.77 18.78
N ARG A 357 31.39 17.65 19.50
CA ARG A 357 31.12 18.44 20.72
C ARG A 357 32.18 18.20 21.79
N ARG A 358 32.59 16.93 22.02
CA ARG A 358 33.66 16.61 22.98
C ARG A 358 35.01 17.20 22.56
N GLN A 359 35.37 17.14 21.27
CA GLN A 359 36.60 17.76 20.74
C GLN A 359 36.61 19.28 20.94
N LEU A 360 35.49 19.96 20.64
CA LEU A 360 35.34 21.39 20.81
C LEU A 360 35.45 21.80 22.30
N ALA A 361 34.81 21.05 23.19
CA ALA A 361 34.91 21.31 24.63
C ALA A 361 36.36 21.22 25.13
N HIS A 362 37.09 20.17 24.71
CA HIS A 362 38.52 20.04 25.07
C HIS A 362 39.40 21.15 24.49
N LEU A 363 39.13 21.58 23.25
CA LEU A 363 39.86 22.68 22.63
C LEU A 363 39.59 24.02 23.36
N ASN A 364 38.32 24.27 23.72
CA ASN A 364 37.96 25.46 24.48
C ASN A 364 38.61 25.50 25.87
N GLU A 365 38.71 24.34 26.53
CA GLU A 365 39.42 24.24 27.82
C GLU A 365 40.91 24.59 27.70
N ARG A 366 41.59 24.05 26.65
CA ARG A 366 42.99 24.39 26.36
C ARG A 366 43.17 25.86 26.03
N LEU A 367 42.27 26.47 25.25
CA LEU A 367 42.29 27.89 24.94
C LEU A 367 42.10 28.75 26.18
N ALA A 368 41.18 28.36 27.07
CA ALA A 368 40.95 29.07 28.33
C ALA A 368 42.23 29.05 29.22
N GLN A 369 42.88 27.88 29.30
CA GLN A 369 44.10 27.71 30.07
C GLN A 369 45.27 28.54 29.50
N SER A 370 45.46 28.51 28.18
CA SER A 370 46.49 29.31 27.49
C SER A 370 46.25 30.81 27.68
N ASN A 371 44.99 31.27 27.62
CA ASN A 371 44.64 32.66 27.86
C ASN A 371 44.94 33.10 29.32
N GLU A 372 44.71 32.19 30.30
CA GLU A 372 45.02 32.50 31.69
C GLU A 372 46.53 32.59 31.93
N ASP A 373 47.30 31.69 31.36
CA ASP A 373 48.77 31.72 31.41
C ASP A 373 49.33 33.03 30.79
N LEU A 374 48.78 33.42 29.63
CA LEU A 374 49.17 34.68 28.98
C LEU A 374 48.82 35.92 29.87
N ARG A 375 47.62 35.90 30.50
CA ARG A 375 47.25 36.99 31.43
C ARG A 375 48.15 37.05 32.65
N ARG A 376 48.54 35.90 33.21
CA ARG A 376 49.52 35.85 34.33
C ARG A 376 50.86 36.41 33.90
N SER A 377 51.38 36.01 32.75
CA SER A 377 52.65 36.54 32.22
C SER A 377 52.62 38.05 32.01
N ASN A 378 51.53 38.55 31.39
CA ASN A 378 51.36 40.01 31.19
C ASN A 378 51.22 40.78 32.51
N HIS A 379 50.53 40.17 33.49
CA HIS A 379 50.41 40.77 34.82
C HIS A 379 51.80 40.91 35.51
N ILE A 380 52.59 39.84 35.48
CA ILE A 380 53.95 39.86 36.02
C ILE A 380 54.79 40.92 35.33
N LYS A 381 54.80 40.99 33.99
CA LYS A 381 55.48 42.05 33.25
C LYS A 381 55.04 43.48 33.71
N SER A 382 53.76 43.70 33.87
CA SER A 382 53.22 45.00 34.29
C SER A 382 53.62 45.39 35.69
N VAL A 383 53.77 44.44 36.60
CA VAL A 383 54.26 44.67 37.99
C VAL A 383 55.72 45.15 37.96
N TYR A 384 56.55 44.47 37.16
CA TYR A 384 57.97 44.88 37.00
C TYR A 384 58.09 46.26 36.38
N VAL A 385 57.37 46.57 35.32
CA VAL A 385 57.37 47.90 34.71
C VAL A 385 57.01 49.00 35.74
N ARG A 386 55.97 48.83 36.57
CA ARG A 386 55.62 49.78 37.63
C ARG A 386 56.68 49.92 38.68
N ARG A 387 57.44 48.87 39.00
CA ARG A 387 58.56 48.93 39.95
C ARG A 387 59.68 49.80 39.38
N PHE A 388 60.05 49.60 38.10
CA PHE A 388 61.10 50.41 37.44
C PHE A 388 60.67 51.88 37.27
N MET A 389 59.38 52.18 37.06
CA MET A 389 58.92 53.60 37.00
C MET A 389 59.01 54.35 38.31
N LYS A 390 59.19 53.70 39.43
CA LYS A 390 59.34 54.29 40.75
C LYS A 390 60.80 54.49 41.19
N ILE A 391 61.76 54.05 40.39
CA ILE A 391 63.19 54.20 40.69
C ILE A 391 63.62 55.65 40.47
N THR A 392 64.30 56.26 41.51
CA THR A 392 64.63 57.66 41.54
C THR A 392 65.98 57.97 40.97
N THR A 393 66.95 57.06 40.97
CA THR A 393 68.26 57.23 40.39
C THR A 393 68.55 56.22 39.24
N ILE A 394 69.47 56.60 38.35
CA ILE A 394 69.85 55.78 37.20
C ILE A 394 70.67 54.56 37.67
N GLU A 395 71.45 54.69 38.73
CA GLU A 395 72.23 53.61 39.34
C GLU A 395 71.30 52.56 39.97
N ASP A 396 70.23 52.94 40.65
CA ASP A 396 69.23 52.04 41.21
C ASP A 396 68.48 51.25 40.09
N PHE A 397 68.31 51.87 38.89
CA PHE A 397 67.72 51.19 37.76
C PHE A 397 68.65 50.08 37.24
N ASP A 398 70.00 50.39 37.05
CA ASP A 398 70.95 49.46 36.60
C ASP A 398 71.09 48.26 37.55
N ASP A 399 71.13 48.51 38.84
CA ASP A 399 71.23 47.49 39.87
C ASP A 399 69.98 46.60 39.88
N ALA A 400 68.80 47.16 39.93
CA ALA A 400 67.53 46.41 39.97
C ALA A 400 67.28 45.60 38.68
N PHE A 401 67.71 46.18 37.55
CA PHE A 401 67.51 45.50 36.28
C PHE A 401 68.48 44.32 36.13
N LEU A 402 69.75 44.49 36.43
CA LEU A 402 70.79 43.46 36.35
C LEU A 402 70.68 42.39 37.44
N GLU A 403 70.05 42.68 38.58
CA GLU A 403 69.67 41.65 39.56
C GLU A 403 68.60 40.67 39.01
N LEU A 404 67.66 41.22 38.25
CA LEU A 404 66.58 40.41 37.68
C LEU A 404 67.01 39.76 36.37
N PHE A 405 67.87 40.39 35.59
CA PHE A 405 68.29 39.89 34.26
C PHE A 405 69.85 39.95 34.13
N PRO A 406 70.55 39.09 34.90
CA PRO A 406 72.02 39.15 34.96
C PRO A 406 72.68 38.85 33.58
N ASP A 407 72.09 38.07 32.77
CA ASP A 407 72.64 37.68 31.45
C ASP A 407 72.29 38.63 30.32
N PHE A 408 71.46 39.69 30.58
CA PHE A 408 70.95 40.59 29.55
C PHE A 408 72.07 41.20 28.69
N VAL A 409 73.10 41.74 29.35
CA VAL A 409 74.24 42.41 28.65
C VAL A 409 74.98 41.44 27.75
N ALA A 410 75.15 40.15 28.19
CA ALA A 410 75.74 39.10 27.42
C ALA A 410 74.90 38.71 26.22
N GLN A 411 73.57 38.55 26.42
CA GLN A 411 72.62 38.21 25.39
C GLN A 411 72.52 39.35 24.36
N VAL A 412 72.41 40.59 24.74
CA VAL A 412 72.40 41.72 23.79
C VAL A 412 73.71 41.80 23.02
N LYS A 413 74.88 41.61 23.66
CA LYS A 413 76.19 41.58 22.98
C LYS A 413 76.25 40.50 21.92
N ALA A 414 75.63 39.33 22.12
CA ALA A 414 75.59 38.27 21.12
C ALA A 414 74.82 38.65 19.86
N LEU A 415 73.91 39.63 19.92
CA LEU A 415 73.20 40.19 18.78
C LEU A 415 73.93 41.28 18.02
N LEU A 416 75.10 41.76 18.56
CA LEU A 416 75.89 42.84 17.99
C LEU A 416 77.14 42.31 17.25
N VAL A 417 77.67 43.14 16.38
CA VAL A 417 78.93 42.82 15.67
C VAL A 417 80.13 42.70 16.64
N PRO A 418 81.05 41.76 16.44
CA PRO A 418 82.11 41.51 17.41
C PRO A 418 83.03 42.72 17.68
N GLU A 419 83.08 43.70 16.79
CA GLU A 419 83.92 44.91 16.85
C GLU A 419 83.20 46.08 17.55
N ALA A 420 81.93 45.83 18.10
CA ALA A 420 81.20 46.88 18.78
C ALA A 420 81.92 47.34 20.08
N GLU A 421 82.66 48.43 20.06
CA GLU A 421 83.21 49.06 21.27
C GLU A 421 82.14 49.79 22.10
N LEU A 422 81.45 49.01 22.92
CA LEU A 422 80.48 49.58 23.87
C LEU A 422 81.22 49.94 25.19
N ARG A 423 81.68 51.17 25.33
CA ARG A 423 82.42 51.61 26.51
C ARG A 423 81.40 51.85 27.66
N ILE A 424 81.56 51.07 28.74
CA ILE A 424 80.86 51.36 30.03
C ILE A 424 81.89 52.08 30.90
N LYS A 425 81.48 53.24 31.49
CA LYS A 425 82.35 54.05 32.38
C LYS A 425 82.66 53.28 33.68
N PRO A 426 83.79 53.50 34.31
CA PRO A 426 84.24 52.69 35.47
C PRO A 426 83.32 52.64 36.68
N LYS A 427 82.29 53.47 36.72
CA LYS A 427 81.28 53.50 37.83
C LYS A 427 79.86 53.15 37.36
N GLU A 428 79.65 52.93 36.09
CA GLU A 428 78.35 52.62 35.53
C GLU A 428 78.26 51.10 35.25
N ARG A 429 77.07 50.44 35.57
CA ARG A 429 76.84 49.05 35.26
C ARG A 429 76.25 48.85 33.85
N LEU A 430 75.45 49.82 33.44
CA LEU A 430 74.90 49.89 32.05
C LEU A 430 75.24 51.28 31.47
N ASN A 431 75.61 51.34 30.21
CA ASN A 431 75.67 52.60 29.48
C ASN A 431 74.25 52.97 28.95
N THR A 432 74.15 54.22 28.40
CA THR A 432 72.89 54.70 27.86
C THR A 432 72.23 53.74 26.89
N ASP A 433 73.01 53.15 26.07
CA ASP A 433 72.48 52.19 25.03
C ASP A 433 71.86 50.94 25.61
N PHE A 434 72.52 50.34 26.60
CA PHE A 434 71.98 49.16 27.28
C PHE A 434 70.79 49.53 28.15
N ARG A 435 70.66 50.69 28.76
CA ARG A 435 69.48 51.13 29.49
C ARG A 435 68.28 51.31 28.58
N VAL A 436 68.48 51.89 27.39
CA VAL A 436 67.41 52.01 26.40
C VAL A 436 66.92 50.60 25.96
N LEU A 437 67.84 49.67 25.65
CA LEU A 437 67.50 48.33 25.30
C LEU A 437 66.88 47.55 26.46
N ALA A 438 67.25 47.77 27.67
CA ALA A 438 66.65 47.19 28.88
C ALA A 438 65.17 47.55 29.01
N LEU A 439 64.82 48.80 28.71
CA LEU A 439 63.39 49.22 28.70
C LEU A 439 62.63 48.62 27.54
N ILE A 440 63.25 48.45 26.32
CA ILE A 440 62.67 47.79 25.19
C ILE A 440 62.46 46.30 25.52
N TYR A 441 63.40 45.62 26.14
CA TYR A 441 63.26 44.26 26.66
C TYR A 441 62.09 44.09 27.61
N LEU A 442 61.83 45.06 28.45
CA LEU A 442 60.67 45.10 29.34
C LEU A 442 59.34 45.42 28.63
N GLY A 443 59.40 45.67 27.32
CA GLY A 443 58.20 45.93 26.50
C GLY A 443 57.84 47.42 26.41
N ILE A 444 58.71 48.33 26.90
CA ILE A 444 58.54 49.78 26.78
C ILE A 444 59.25 50.23 25.51
N THR A 445 58.52 50.38 24.43
CA THR A 445 59.07 50.68 23.10
C THR A 445 58.91 52.16 22.69
N ASP A 446 58.05 52.90 23.41
CA ASP A 446 57.82 54.32 23.13
C ASP A 446 58.99 55.13 23.55
N SER A 447 59.61 55.90 22.63
CA SER A 447 60.83 56.71 22.89
C SER A 447 60.56 57.83 23.87
N LYS A 448 59.35 58.37 23.97
CA LYS A 448 59.03 59.43 24.93
C LYS A 448 58.96 58.89 26.36
N GLN A 449 58.35 57.74 26.53
CA GLN A 449 58.28 56.99 27.80
C GLN A 449 59.70 56.59 28.25
N ILE A 450 60.55 56.11 27.35
CA ILE A 450 61.93 55.74 27.64
C ILE A 450 62.70 56.99 28.09
N ALA A 451 62.53 58.13 27.38
CA ALA A 451 63.18 59.40 27.74
C ALA A 451 62.76 59.93 29.14
N GLU A 452 61.47 59.76 29.44
CA GLU A 452 60.92 60.15 30.76
C GLU A 452 61.43 59.26 31.89
N ILE A 453 61.49 57.95 31.70
CA ILE A 453 61.95 57.00 32.72
C ILE A 453 63.44 57.21 33.00
N LEU A 454 64.28 57.33 31.96
CA LEU A 454 65.70 57.44 32.06
C LEU A 454 66.16 58.83 32.29
N ARG A 455 65.29 59.87 32.27
CA ARG A 455 65.58 61.30 32.39
C ARG A 455 66.60 61.80 31.40
N TYR A 456 66.54 61.22 30.16
CA TYR A 456 67.37 61.63 29.03
C TYR A 456 66.56 62.48 28.06
N SER A 457 67.30 63.25 27.22
CA SER A 457 66.63 64.03 26.20
C SER A 457 66.11 63.03 25.09
N LEU A 458 64.96 63.39 24.48
CA LEU A 458 64.40 62.55 23.39
C LEU A 458 65.38 62.32 22.24
N PRO A 459 66.19 63.30 21.80
CA PRO A 459 67.28 63.08 20.84
C PRO A 459 68.29 62.04 21.28
N THR A 460 68.65 61.99 22.59
CA THR A 460 69.56 60.98 23.14
C THR A 460 69.01 59.57 22.98
N ILE A 461 67.73 59.37 23.20
CA ILE A 461 67.07 58.08 23.02
C ILE A 461 67.09 57.64 21.53
N TYR A 462 66.77 58.56 20.63
CA TYR A 462 66.80 58.23 19.18
C TYR A 462 68.22 57.93 18.72
N ASN A 463 69.22 58.68 19.17
CA ASN A 463 70.62 58.41 18.82
C ASN A 463 71.07 57.07 19.37
N SER A 464 70.71 56.71 20.60
CA SER A 464 71.05 55.44 21.21
C SER A 464 70.37 54.28 20.45
N ARG A 465 69.13 54.41 20.12
CA ARG A 465 68.40 53.36 19.31
C ARG A 465 69.02 53.22 17.92
N THR A 466 69.33 54.30 17.25
CA THR A 466 69.95 54.26 15.93
C THR A 466 71.37 53.71 16.03
N HIS A 467 72.13 54.05 17.02
CA HIS A 467 73.48 53.56 17.28
C HIS A 467 73.47 52.03 17.47
N MET A 468 72.60 51.50 18.32
CA MET A 468 72.50 50.09 18.61
C MET A 468 71.99 49.29 17.41
N ARG A 469 71.02 49.77 16.65
CA ARG A 469 70.58 49.16 15.38
C ARG A 469 71.68 49.08 14.36
N ASN A 470 72.57 50.15 14.29
CA ASN A 470 73.71 50.11 13.36
C ASN A 470 74.77 49.08 13.74
N LEU A 471 74.87 48.75 15.03
CA LEU A 471 75.81 47.70 15.53
C LEU A 471 75.19 46.30 15.51
N ALA A 472 73.94 46.13 15.07
CA ALA A 472 73.32 44.82 14.96
C ALA A 472 74.01 43.93 13.92
N LYS A 473 74.28 42.67 14.29
CA LYS A 473 74.95 41.66 13.46
C LYS A 473 74.10 41.23 12.25
N GLU A 474 72.81 41.14 12.49
CA GLU A 474 71.86 40.72 11.47
C GLU A 474 70.59 41.53 11.63
N ASP A 475 69.82 41.78 10.54
CA ASP A 475 68.49 42.35 10.50
C ASP A 475 68.28 43.62 11.39
N ARG A 476 68.84 44.70 10.91
CA ARG A 476 68.83 46.00 11.61
C ARG A 476 67.41 46.56 11.86
N GLU A 477 66.48 46.22 10.97
CA GLU A 477 65.09 46.75 11.09
C GLU A 477 64.34 46.08 12.26
N HIS A 478 64.57 44.79 12.51
CA HIS A 478 63.88 44.02 13.56
C HIS A 478 64.77 43.80 14.81
N PHE A 479 65.90 44.52 14.94
CA PHE A 479 66.82 44.37 16.06
C PHE A 479 66.15 44.56 17.43
N GLU A 480 65.30 45.59 17.56
CA GLU A 480 64.59 45.87 18.81
C GLU A 480 63.54 44.77 19.15
N GLU A 481 62.93 44.17 18.15
CA GLU A 481 62.04 43.04 18.35
C GLU A 481 62.83 41.81 18.84
N LYS A 482 64.04 41.59 18.33
CA LYS A 482 64.89 40.51 18.79
C LYS A 482 65.36 40.75 20.23
N VAL A 483 65.62 41.99 20.60
CA VAL A 483 65.95 42.38 22.01
C VAL A 483 64.76 42.19 22.92
N ALA A 484 63.54 42.54 22.47
CA ALA A 484 62.30 42.34 23.24
C ALA A 484 61.93 40.86 23.44
N ALA A 485 62.46 39.98 22.58
CA ALA A 485 62.23 38.55 22.63
C ALA A 485 63.30 37.73 23.38
N LEU A 486 64.39 38.37 23.85
CA LEU A 486 65.39 37.74 24.72
C LEU A 486 64.77 37.39 26.05
#